data_dc8155804f94618318389ea07502b028
#
_entry.id   dc8155804f94618318389ea07502b028
#
_cell.length_a   1.000
_cell.length_b   1.000
_cell.length_c   1.000
_cell.angle_alpha   90.00
_cell.angle_beta   90.00
_cell.angle_gamma   90.00
#
_symmetry.space_group_name_H-M   'P 1'
#
loop_
_entity.id
_entity.type
_entity.pdbx_description
1 polymer ?
#
loop_
_entity_poly.entity_id
_entity_poly.type
_entity_poly.pdbx_seq_one_letter_code
_entity_poly.pdbx_strand_id
1 'polypeptide(L)'
;MELPAAFEKRMQDMLGAEYTAFRASYNEPHKRGIRLNTVKCTKEQLERALPFTLVQTPFSPLSFYAPTDTKMAALPLYHAGAFYSQEPSASSAVTLLAPEPGDKVLDLCAAPGGKSTQIAALTGDTGLLWSNEVVRNRAAILSSNLERMGVRNTVVS
;
A
#
# COMPACT_ATOMS: atom_id res chain seq x y z
N MET A 1 22.72 -2.77 -11.49
CA MET A 1 22.86 -1.56 -10.65
C MET A 1 24.10 -1.69 -9.78
N GLU A 2 24.89 -0.62 -9.67
CA GLU A 2 26.06 -0.57 -8.78
C GLU A 2 25.60 -0.12 -7.38
N LEU A 3 25.95 -0.89 -6.34
CA LEU A 3 25.57 -0.58 -4.97
C LEU A 3 26.81 -0.08 -4.19
N PRO A 4 26.63 0.79 -3.18
CA PRO A 4 27.76 1.25 -2.37
C PRO A 4 28.45 0.07 -1.66
N ALA A 5 29.79 0.04 -1.69
CA ALA A 5 30.58 -1.07 -1.12
C ALA A 5 30.29 -1.32 0.38
N ALA A 6 30.09 -0.24 1.15
CA ALA A 6 29.73 -0.37 2.58
C ALA A 6 28.35 -1.03 2.79
N PHE A 7 27.39 -0.78 1.89
CA PHE A 7 26.08 -1.43 1.92
C PHE A 7 26.21 -2.91 1.55
N GLU A 8 26.96 -3.23 0.47
CA GLU A 8 27.16 -4.62 0.05
C GLU A 8 27.81 -5.44 1.17
N LYS A 9 28.88 -4.92 1.78
CA LYS A 9 29.53 -5.58 2.92
C LYS A 9 28.57 -5.84 4.08
N ARG A 10 27.78 -4.82 4.48
CA ARG A 10 26.77 -4.99 5.53
C ARG A 10 25.74 -6.05 5.20
N MET A 11 25.29 -6.11 3.95
CA MET A 11 24.31 -7.13 3.53
C MET A 11 24.92 -8.52 3.50
N GLN A 12 26.19 -8.66 3.08
CA GLN A 12 26.92 -9.93 3.14
C GLN A 12 27.03 -10.45 4.59
N ASP A 13 27.45 -9.56 5.51
CA ASP A 13 27.60 -9.92 6.93
C ASP A 13 26.26 -10.32 7.56
N MET A 14 25.16 -9.69 7.15
CA MET A 14 23.82 -9.91 7.70
C MET A 14 23.11 -11.13 7.11
N LEU A 15 23.24 -11.36 5.80
CA LEU A 15 22.47 -12.37 5.05
C LEU A 15 23.25 -13.67 4.82
N GLY A 16 24.56 -13.65 4.96
CA GLY A 16 25.40 -14.85 4.75
C GLY A 16 25.11 -15.53 3.42
N ALA A 17 24.64 -16.77 3.45
CA ALA A 17 24.36 -17.57 2.26
C ALA A 17 23.23 -16.98 1.38
N GLU A 18 22.31 -16.19 1.95
CA GLU A 18 21.20 -15.57 1.22
C GLU A 18 21.64 -14.34 0.41
N TYR A 19 22.84 -13.80 0.67
CA TYR A 19 23.34 -12.59 -0.01
C TYR A 19 23.34 -12.71 -1.53
N THR A 20 23.70 -13.86 -2.07
CA THR A 20 23.76 -14.07 -3.53
C THR A 20 22.38 -13.90 -4.17
N ALA A 21 21.35 -14.48 -3.58
CA ALA A 21 19.96 -14.35 -4.04
C ALA A 21 19.46 -12.92 -3.87
N PHE A 22 19.75 -12.30 -2.72
CA PHE A 22 19.44 -10.89 -2.46
C PHE A 22 20.09 -9.98 -3.51
N ARG A 23 21.37 -10.15 -3.81
CA ARG A 23 22.08 -9.33 -4.79
C ARG A 23 21.54 -9.52 -6.21
N ALA A 24 21.14 -10.74 -6.58
CA ALA A 24 20.54 -11.04 -7.88
C ALA A 24 19.19 -10.34 -8.05
N SER A 25 18.38 -10.17 -6.99
CA SER A 25 17.06 -9.52 -7.04
C SER A 25 17.11 -8.07 -7.54
N TYR A 26 18.24 -7.37 -7.37
CA TYR A 26 18.41 -6.02 -7.90
C TYR A 26 18.46 -5.92 -9.43
N ASN A 27 18.64 -7.03 -10.12
CA ASN A 27 18.59 -7.11 -11.59
C ASN A 27 17.18 -7.43 -12.12
N GLU A 28 16.25 -7.78 -11.23
CA GLU A 28 14.86 -7.99 -11.61
C GLU A 28 14.12 -6.66 -11.76
N PRO A 29 13.13 -6.59 -12.68
CA PRO A 29 12.28 -5.41 -12.78
C PRO A 29 11.49 -5.23 -11.47
N HIS A 30 11.41 -3.98 -11.00
CA HIS A 30 10.61 -3.67 -9.82
C HIS A 30 9.13 -4.00 -10.06
N LYS A 31 8.46 -4.53 -9.04
CA LYS A 31 7.03 -4.85 -9.11
C LYS A 31 6.22 -3.67 -8.59
N ARG A 32 5.15 -3.33 -9.29
CA ARG A 32 4.14 -2.38 -8.83
C ARG A 32 2.92 -3.12 -8.36
N GLY A 33 2.15 -2.48 -7.49
CA GLY A 33 0.89 -3.03 -7.04
C GLY A 33 -0.20 -2.00 -6.89
N ILE A 34 -1.40 -2.52 -6.82
CA ILE A 34 -2.60 -1.79 -6.41
C ILE A 34 -3.29 -2.58 -5.32
N ARG A 35 -3.97 -1.88 -4.43
CA ARG A 35 -4.86 -2.48 -3.44
C ARG A 35 -6.29 -2.04 -3.71
N LEU A 36 -7.19 -3.02 -3.84
CA LEU A 36 -8.63 -2.80 -3.98
C LEU A 36 -9.16 -2.00 -2.79
N ASN A 37 -10.03 -1.03 -3.07
CA ASN A 37 -10.80 -0.34 -2.06
C ASN A 37 -12.22 -0.93 -1.98
N THR A 38 -12.43 -1.79 -1.00
CA THR A 38 -13.72 -2.47 -0.78
C THR A 38 -14.84 -1.53 -0.35
N VAL A 39 -14.50 -0.32 0.10
CA VAL A 39 -15.50 0.74 0.39
C VAL A 39 -16.14 1.29 -0.89
N LYS A 40 -15.44 1.24 -2.01
CA LYS A 40 -15.86 1.86 -3.29
C LYS A 40 -16.37 0.86 -4.32
N CYS A 41 -15.79 -0.34 -4.39
CA CYS A 41 -16.16 -1.33 -5.41
C CYS A 41 -15.77 -2.76 -5.02
N THR A 42 -16.36 -3.73 -5.72
CA THR A 42 -15.96 -5.14 -5.62
C THR A 42 -14.76 -5.44 -6.54
N LYS A 43 -14.13 -6.60 -6.33
CA LYS A 43 -13.04 -7.07 -7.18
C LYS A 43 -13.49 -7.20 -8.64
N GLU A 44 -14.66 -7.77 -8.87
CA GLU A 44 -15.22 -8.00 -10.21
C GLU A 44 -15.54 -6.69 -10.94
N GLN A 45 -15.96 -5.66 -10.20
CA GLN A 45 -16.18 -4.31 -10.76
C GLN A 45 -14.85 -3.68 -11.15
N LEU A 46 -13.83 -3.79 -10.30
CA LEU A 46 -12.50 -3.27 -10.58
C LEU A 46 -11.86 -3.99 -11.79
N GLU A 47 -11.92 -5.33 -11.83
CA GLU A 47 -11.38 -6.14 -12.94
C GLU A 47 -11.99 -5.79 -14.30
N ARG A 48 -13.30 -5.60 -14.35
CA ARG A 48 -13.99 -5.21 -15.61
C ARG A 48 -13.64 -3.82 -16.12
N ALA A 49 -13.23 -2.93 -15.23
CA ALA A 49 -12.97 -1.53 -15.54
C ALA A 49 -11.48 -1.20 -15.75
N LEU A 50 -10.58 -2.11 -15.34
CA LEU A 50 -9.13 -1.95 -15.54
C LEU A 50 -8.72 -2.41 -16.95
N PRO A 51 -7.70 -1.74 -17.54
CA PRO A 51 -7.14 -2.14 -18.85
C PRO A 51 -6.17 -3.34 -18.77
N PHE A 52 -6.06 -4.01 -17.60
CA PHE A 52 -5.16 -5.14 -17.37
C PHE A 52 -5.78 -6.12 -16.37
N THR A 53 -5.30 -7.38 -16.40
CA THR A 53 -5.74 -8.45 -15.51
C THR A 53 -5.14 -8.30 -14.11
N LEU A 54 -5.94 -8.56 -13.08
CA LEU A 54 -5.51 -8.58 -11.70
C LEU A 54 -4.84 -9.91 -11.34
N VAL A 55 -3.57 -9.87 -10.99
CA VAL A 55 -2.81 -11.00 -10.45
C VAL A 55 -2.57 -10.76 -8.97
N GLN A 56 -3.13 -11.60 -8.12
CA GLN A 56 -3.08 -11.44 -6.67
C GLN A 56 -1.65 -11.56 -6.13
N THR A 57 -1.29 -10.70 -5.17
CA THR A 57 -0.01 -10.81 -4.45
C THR A 57 -0.14 -11.75 -3.25
N PRO A 58 0.97 -12.33 -2.75
CA PRO A 58 0.94 -13.16 -1.56
C PRO A 58 0.76 -12.38 -0.25
N PHE A 59 0.80 -11.05 -0.29
CA PHE A 59 0.89 -10.19 0.90
C PHE A 59 -0.47 -9.77 1.48
N SER A 60 -1.52 -9.79 0.65
CA SER A 60 -2.87 -9.44 1.07
C SER A 60 -3.90 -9.95 0.05
N PRO A 61 -5.09 -10.41 0.48
CA PRO A 61 -6.15 -10.83 -0.42
C PRO A 61 -6.71 -9.69 -1.28
N LEU A 62 -6.47 -8.45 -0.89
CA LEU A 62 -6.93 -7.24 -1.59
C LEU A 62 -5.83 -6.58 -2.45
N SER A 63 -4.61 -7.15 -2.47
CA SER A 63 -3.46 -6.59 -3.18
C SER A 63 -3.15 -7.36 -4.45
N PHE A 64 -2.91 -6.64 -5.55
CA PHE A 64 -2.68 -7.19 -6.87
C PHE A 64 -1.47 -6.56 -7.52
N TYR A 65 -0.73 -7.34 -8.31
CA TYR A 65 0.31 -6.80 -9.17
C TYR A 65 -0.30 -5.93 -10.28
N ALA A 66 0.42 -4.90 -10.64
CA ALA A 66 0.06 -3.97 -11.70
C ALA A 66 1.20 -3.83 -12.70
N PRO A 67 0.91 -3.64 -14.01
CA PRO A 67 1.93 -3.41 -15.02
C PRO A 67 2.79 -2.19 -14.68
N THR A 68 4.10 -2.28 -14.94
CA THR A 68 5.06 -1.22 -14.62
C THR A 68 4.99 -0.02 -15.57
N ASP A 69 4.50 -0.22 -16.78
CA ASP A 69 4.32 0.77 -17.84
C ASP A 69 3.00 1.54 -17.73
N THR A 70 2.06 1.06 -16.93
CA THR A 70 0.76 1.73 -16.76
C THR A 70 0.86 2.93 -15.82
N LYS A 71 0.44 4.10 -16.30
CA LYS A 71 0.33 5.32 -15.48
C LYS A 71 -0.93 5.27 -14.62
N MET A 72 -0.85 4.65 -13.44
CA MET A 72 -2.01 4.45 -12.54
C MET A 72 -2.77 5.75 -12.25
N ALA A 73 -2.06 6.86 -12.03
CA ALA A 73 -2.67 8.16 -11.77
C ALA A 73 -3.42 8.76 -12.97
N ALA A 74 -3.28 8.21 -14.17
CA ALA A 74 -4.04 8.63 -15.35
C ALA A 74 -5.38 7.89 -15.47
N LEU A 75 -5.61 6.85 -14.68
CA LEU A 75 -6.84 6.08 -14.72
C LEU A 75 -7.95 6.80 -13.95
N PRO A 76 -9.17 6.96 -14.51
CA PRO A 76 -10.31 7.53 -13.79
C PRO A 76 -10.61 6.80 -12.46
N LEU A 77 -10.42 5.49 -12.42
CA LEU A 77 -10.58 4.65 -11.24
C LEU A 77 -9.65 5.03 -10.08
N TYR A 78 -8.46 5.55 -10.36
CA TYR A 78 -7.55 6.07 -9.34
C TYR A 78 -8.16 7.29 -8.65
N HIS A 79 -8.67 8.24 -9.42
CA HIS A 79 -9.29 9.46 -8.91
C HIS A 79 -10.61 9.17 -8.18
N ALA A 80 -11.37 8.18 -8.64
CA ALA A 80 -12.57 7.70 -7.97
C ALA A 80 -12.28 6.98 -6.63
N GLY A 81 -11.01 6.66 -6.35
CA GLY A 81 -10.61 5.94 -5.14
C GLY A 81 -10.95 4.45 -5.16
N ALA A 82 -11.17 3.86 -6.34
CA ALA A 82 -11.46 2.42 -6.48
C ALA A 82 -10.30 1.53 -6.06
N PHE A 83 -9.08 2.05 -6.14
CA PHE A 83 -7.87 1.39 -5.66
C PHE A 83 -6.84 2.38 -5.13
N TYR A 84 -5.93 1.88 -4.30
CA TYR A 84 -4.74 2.59 -3.86
C TYR A 84 -3.51 2.02 -4.57
N SER A 85 -2.66 2.87 -5.18
CA SER A 85 -1.37 2.43 -5.72
C SER A 85 -0.38 2.23 -4.57
N GLN A 86 0.10 1.02 -4.38
CA GLN A 86 0.92 0.64 -3.24
C GLN A 86 1.95 -0.41 -3.67
N GLU A 87 3.14 -0.33 -3.13
CA GLU A 87 4.13 -1.40 -3.25
C GLU A 87 3.53 -2.69 -2.67
N PRO A 88 3.63 -3.85 -3.37
CA PRO A 88 2.90 -5.06 -2.98
C PRO A 88 3.12 -5.51 -1.54
N SER A 89 4.38 -5.56 -1.06
CA SER A 89 4.71 -6.03 0.29
C SER A 89 4.23 -5.08 1.40
N ALA A 90 4.05 -3.79 1.10
CA ALA A 90 3.61 -2.80 2.09
C ALA A 90 2.21 -3.07 2.65
N SER A 91 1.40 -3.89 1.96
CA SER A 91 0.09 -4.33 2.44
C SER A 91 0.15 -5.40 3.53
N SER A 92 1.29 -6.09 3.69
CA SER A 92 1.47 -7.18 4.67
C SER A 92 1.32 -6.71 6.12
N ALA A 93 1.80 -5.51 6.44
CA ALA A 93 1.76 -4.97 7.80
C ALA A 93 0.33 -4.89 8.35
N VAL A 94 -0.62 -4.39 7.55
CA VAL A 94 -2.03 -4.32 7.96
C VAL A 94 -2.71 -5.68 7.90
N THR A 95 -2.31 -6.56 6.97
CA THR A 95 -2.79 -7.94 6.92
C THR A 95 -2.40 -8.71 8.18
N LEU A 96 -1.17 -8.50 8.67
CA LEU A 96 -0.70 -9.11 9.92
C LEU A 96 -1.34 -8.49 11.17
N LEU A 97 -1.59 -7.17 11.15
CA LEU A 97 -2.31 -6.48 12.22
C LEU A 97 -3.74 -7.00 12.36
N ALA A 98 -4.36 -7.38 11.24
CA ALA A 98 -5.72 -7.91 11.15
C ALA A 98 -6.76 -7.08 11.96
N PRO A 99 -6.87 -5.76 11.72
CA PRO A 99 -7.81 -4.94 12.48
C PRO A 99 -9.25 -5.32 12.16
N GLU A 100 -10.11 -5.32 13.19
CA GLU A 100 -11.51 -5.71 13.10
C GLU A 100 -12.45 -4.49 13.18
N PRO A 101 -13.70 -4.61 12.72
CA PRO A 101 -14.72 -3.57 12.89
C PRO A 101 -14.86 -3.16 14.36
N GLY A 102 -14.81 -1.85 14.63
CA GLY A 102 -14.88 -1.30 15.98
C GLY A 102 -13.53 -1.03 16.66
N ASP A 103 -12.43 -1.51 16.11
CA ASP A 103 -11.10 -1.28 16.66
C ASP A 103 -10.69 0.20 16.65
N LYS A 104 -9.88 0.58 17.65
CA LYS A 104 -9.19 1.85 17.71
C LYS A 104 -7.74 1.64 17.35
N VAL A 105 -7.34 2.14 16.19
CA VAL A 105 -6.00 1.91 15.62
C VAL A 105 -5.24 3.22 15.52
N LEU A 106 -3.96 3.20 15.90
CA LEU A 106 -3.02 4.30 15.77
C LEU A 106 -1.98 3.98 14.68
N ASP A 107 -1.96 4.81 13.62
CA ASP A 107 -0.91 4.79 12.60
C ASP A 107 0.03 5.99 12.85
N LEU A 108 1.19 5.73 13.45
CA LEU A 108 2.14 6.76 13.89
C LEU A 108 2.91 7.43 12.75
N CYS A 109 3.02 6.79 11.58
CA CYS A 109 3.74 7.27 10.42
C CYS A 109 2.88 7.12 9.17
N ALA A 110 1.71 7.79 9.18
CA ALA A 110 0.59 7.46 8.32
C ALA A 110 0.77 7.86 6.85
N ALA A 111 1.46 8.99 6.57
CA ALA A 111 1.58 9.47 5.19
C ALA A 111 2.44 8.54 4.31
N PRO A 112 2.03 8.36 3.05
CA PRO A 112 0.97 9.05 2.31
C PRO A 112 -0.44 8.45 2.47
N GLY A 113 -0.67 7.49 3.38
CA GLY A 113 -2.00 6.94 3.67
C GLY A 113 -2.25 5.51 3.20
N GLY A 114 -1.23 4.82 2.68
CA GLY A 114 -1.39 3.46 2.16
C GLY A 114 -1.85 2.45 3.22
N LYS A 115 -1.28 2.49 4.43
CA LYS A 115 -1.68 1.63 5.53
C LYS A 115 -2.95 2.14 6.20
N SER A 116 -3.03 3.45 6.46
CA SER A 116 -4.22 4.09 7.06
C SER A 116 -5.50 3.77 6.27
N THR A 117 -5.47 3.91 4.95
CA THR A 117 -6.64 3.59 4.09
C THR A 117 -6.96 2.10 4.03
N GLN A 118 -5.99 1.22 4.26
CA GLN A 118 -6.21 -0.22 4.39
C GLN A 118 -6.87 -0.56 5.72
N ILE A 119 -6.38 0.02 6.82
CA ILE A 119 -6.97 -0.13 8.15
C ILE A 119 -8.42 0.33 8.13
N ALA A 120 -8.68 1.54 7.63
CA ALA A 120 -10.02 2.10 7.57
C ALA A 120 -11.01 1.23 6.77
N ALA A 121 -10.56 0.60 5.67
CA ALA A 121 -11.39 -0.31 4.89
C ALA A 121 -11.74 -1.60 5.64
N LEU A 122 -10.92 -2.03 6.59
CA LEU A 122 -11.14 -3.23 7.42
C LEU A 122 -11.96 -2.93 8.68
N THR A 123 -11.68 -1.81 9.35
CA THR A 123 -12.41 -1.40 10.57
C THR A 123 -13.81 -0.86 10.29
N GLY A 124 -14.08 -0.50 9.03
CA GLY A 124 -15.35 0.10 8.64
C GLY A 124 -15.63 1.44 9.35
N ASP A 125 -16.90 1.85 9.39
CA ASP A 125 -17.30 3.12 9.99
C ASP A 125 -17.49 3.05 11.54
N THR A 126 -17.26 1.90 12.16
CA THR A 126 -17.52 1.66 13.60
C THR A 126 -16.29 1.80 14.48
N GLY A 127 -15.09 1.78 13.90
CA GLY A 127 -13.81 1.98 14.59
C GLY A 127 -13.37 3.42 14.65
N LEU A 128 -12.15 3.64 15.16
CA LEU A 128 -11.46 4.93 15.12
C LEU A 128 -10.03 4.72 14.61
N LEU A 129 -9.67 5.40 13.56
CA LEU A 129 -8.31 5.46 13.07
C LEU A 129 -7.67 6.82 13.43
N TRP A 130 -6.57 6.79 14.18
CA TRP A 130 -5.76 7.97 14.43
C TRP A 130 -4.52 7.91 13.53
N SER A 131 -4.42 8.81 12.56
CA SER A 131 -3.37 8.86 11.56
C SER A 131 -2.44 10.05 11.82
N ASN A 132 -1.26 9.79 12.35
CA ASN A 132 -0.28 10.82 12.70
C ASN A 132 0.78 10.99 11.60
N GLU A 133 1.11 12.24 11.29
CA GLU A 133 2.21 12.61 10.39
C GLU A 133 2.81 13.97 10.79
N VAL A 134 4.06 13.96 11.22
CA VAL A 134 4.75 15.16 11.75
C VAL A 134 5.13 16.18 10.68
N VAL A 135 5.21 15.76 9.41
CA VAL A 135 5.57 16.65 8.30
C VAL A 135 4.30 17.21 7.66
N ARG A 136 4.04 18.49 7.85
CA ARG A 136 2.82 19.18 7.42
C ARG A 136 2.44 18.91 5.95
N ASN A 137 3.41 18.98 5.04
CA ASN A 137 3.14 18.75 3.61
C ASN A 137 2.73 17.30 3.34
N ARG A 138 3.29 16.34 4.08
CA ARG A 138 2.90 14.93 3.98
C ARG A 138 1.54 14.66 4.63
N ALA A 139 1.21 15.35 5.72
CA ALA A 139 -0.10 15.28 6.34
C ALA A 139 -1.21 15.77 5.38
N ALA A 140 -0.96 16.81 4.58
CA ALA A 140 -1.88 17.25 3.54
C ALA A 140 -2.11 16.18 2.46
N ILE A 141 -1.05 15.48 2.04
CA ILE A 141 -1.16 14.35 1.09
C ILE A 141 -1.95 13.19 1.72
N LEU A 142 -1.70 12.89 3.00
CA LEU A 142 -2.45 11.89 3.76
C LEU A 142 -3.95 12.22 3.76
N SER A 143 -4.33 13.44 4.14
CA SER A 143 -5.73 13.88 4.17
C SER A 143 -6.40 13.74 2.80
N SER A 144 -5.74 14.19 1.74
CA SER A 144 -6.26 14.05 0.37
C SER A 144 -6.46 12.59 -0.04
N ASN A 145 -5.56 11.69 0.35
CA ASN A 145 -5.71 10.26 0.06
C ASN A 145 -6.83 9.61 0.89
N LEU A 146 -7.00 9.98 2.16
CA LEU A 146 -8.09 9.51 3.01
C LEU A 146 -9.45 9.92 2.42
N GLU A 147 -9.60 11.18 2.02
CA GLU A 147 -10.81 11.69 1.34
C GLU A 147 -11.08 10.94 0.03
N ARG A 148 -10.08 10.83 -0.83
CA ARG A 148 -10.20 10.12 -2.11
C ARG A 148 -10.64 8.68 -1.94
N MET A 149 -10.11 7.99 -0.91
CA MET A 149 -10.46 6.60 -0.60
C MET A 149 -11.79 6.47 0.14
N GLY A 150 -12.41 7.57 0.56
CA GLY A 150 -13.72 7.58 1.22
C GLY A 150 -13.69 7.20 2.70
N VAL A 151 -12.55 7.42 3.37
CA VAL A 151 -12.40 7.16 4.81
C VAL A 151 -13.17 8.22 5.62
N ARG A 152 -13.95 7.79 6.61
CA ARG A 152 -14.80 8.66 7.42
C ARG A 152 -14.46 8.67 8.90
N ASN A 153 -13.90 7.58 9.40
CA ASN A 153 -13.66 7.32 10.82
C ASN A 153 -12.20 7.60 11.24
N THR A 154 -11.60 8.68 10.70
CA THR A 154 -10.19 9.01 10.96
C THR A 154 -9.99 10.41 11.50
N VAL A 155 -8.97 10.54 12.36
CA VAL A 155 -8.40 11.81 12.81
C VAL A 155 -6.97 11.90 12.27
N VAL A 156 -6.61 13.03 11.67
CA VAL A 156 -5.25 13.33 11.21
C VAL A 156 -4.61 14.34 12.16
N SER A 157 -3.39 14.04 12.65
CA SER A 157 -2.64 14.90 13.57
C SER A 157 -1.17 15.01 13.19
#